data_ebda4912f354d218595b98bde1a9a71f
#
_entry.id   ebda4912f354d218595b98bde1a9a71f
#
_cell.length_a   1.000
_cell.length_b   1.000
_cell.length_c   1.000
_cell.angle_alpha   90.00
_cell.angle_beta   90.00
_cell.angle_gamma   90.00
#
_symmetry.space_group_name_H-M   'P 1'
#
loop_
_entity.id
_entity.type
_entity.pdbx_description
1 polymer ?
#
loop_
_entity_poly.entity_id
_entity_poly.type
_entity_poly.pdbx_seq_one_letter_code
_entity_poly.pdbx_strand_id
1 'polypeptide(L)'
;MELKFIVGILLVSLGFVLMATTDEPLEGNDNALKGYVSAPVKNLHREPTSARSYARSMVSDKEYKALEELIMLESSWNPKAQNKRSTAYGLGQFVDKTWDLVGIEKSADYRIQLIASHKYVMMRYGSWVKALEHHKQYGWY
;
A
#
# COMPACT_ATOMS: atom_id res chain seq x y z
N MET A 1 8.43 32.40 27.26
CA MET A 1 8.40 30.98 27.70
C MET A 1 8.52 30.13 26.46
N GLU A 2 9.75 29.74 26.13
CA GLU A 2 10.03 29.02 24.87
C GLU A 2 9.90 27.51 25.08
N LEU A 3 9.02 26.87 24.32
CA LEU A 3 8.82 25.42 24.33
C LEU A 3 9.78 24.78 23.32
N LYS A 4 10.89 24.24 23.81
CA LYS A 4 11.87 23.53 23.00
C LYS A 4 11.33 22.13 22.67
N PHE A 5 11.00 21.90 21.39
CA PHE A 5 10.73 20.55 20.89
C PHE A 5 12.04 19.76 20.80
N ILE A 6 12.19 18.74 21.64
CA ILE A 6 13.26 17.77 21.54
C ILE A 6 12.85 16.72 20.51
N VAL A 7 13.48 16.75 19.33
CA VAL A 7 13.36 15.70 18.31
C VAL A 7 14.30 14.57 18.73
N GLY A 8 13.75 13.51 19.30
CA GLY A 8 14.47 12.29 19.58
C GLY A 8 14.68 11.48 18.28
N ILE A 9 15.92 11.50 17.75
CA ILE A 9 16.34 10.62 16.66
C ILE A 9 16.68 9.26 17.26
N LEU A 10 15.82 8.27 17.05
CA LEU A 10 16.12 6.88 17.37
C LEU A 10 16.95 6.24 16.27
N LEU A 11 18.27 6.16 16.50
CA LEU A 11 19.19 5.40 15.64
C LEU A 11 18.99 3.90 15.89
N VAL A 12 18.34 3.23 14.96
CA VAL A 12 18.31 1.76 14.92
C VAL A 12 19.56 1.28 14.23
N SER A 13 20.52 0.78 15.00
CA SER A 13 21.74 0.13 14.49
C SER A 13 21.37 -1.21 13.84
N LEU A 14 21.55 -1.29 12.53
CA LEU A 14 21.41 -2.51 11.75
C LEU A 14 22.64 -3.40 11.99
N GLY A 15 22.52 -4.39 12.87
CA GLY A 15 23.54 -5.41 13.07
C GLY A 15 23.61 -6.34 11.86
N PHE A 16 24.66 -6.19 11.06
CA PHE A 16 24.98 -7.09 9.95
C PHE A 16 25.64 -8.35 10.53
N VAL A 17 24.89 -9.46 10.59
CA VAL A 17 25.47 -10.77 10.92
C VAL A 17 26.01 -11.39 9.63
N LEU A 18 27.33 -11.42 9.53
CA LEU A 18 28.05 -12.11 8.47
C LEU A 18 28.03 -13.62 8.75
N MET A 19 27.15 -14.36 8.09
CA MET A 19 27.23 -15.83 8.09
C MET A 19 28.21 -16.28 7.02
N ALA A 20 29.29 -16.95 7.50
CA ALA A 20 30.26 -17.62 6.65
C ALA A 20 29.58 -18.77 5.89
N THR A 21 29.67 -18.75 4.58
CA THR A 21 29.27 -19.86 3.71
C THR A 21 30.37 -20.91 3.74
N THR A 22 30.10 -22.08 4.29
CA THR A 22 30.90 -23.27 4.07
C THR A 22 30.34 -23.99 2.83
N ASP A 23 31.12 -23.95 1.75
CA ASP A 23 30.88 -24.75 0.56
C ASP A 23 31.20 -26.21 0.85
N GLU A 24 30.19 -27.03 1.09
CA GLU A 24 30.27 -28.47 0.97
C GLU A 24 29.30 -28.95 -0.11
N PRO A 25 29.75 -29.71 -1.11
CA PRO A 25 28.87 -30.24 -2.14
C PRO A 25 28.06 -31.39 -1.56
N LEU A 26 26.75 -31.22 -1.46
CA LEU A 26 25.81 -32.29 -1.13
C LEU A 26 25.65 -33.19 -2.36
N GLU A 27 26.21 -34.39 -2.30
CA GLU A 27 25.92 -35.48 -3.26
C GLU A 27 24.41 -35.75 -3.30
N GLY A 28 23.83 -35.61 -4.47
CA GLY A 28 22.40 -35.74 -4.68
C GLY A 28 21.94 -37.20 -4.63
N ASN A 29 20.96 -37.48 -3.81
CA ASN A 29 20.17 -38.68 -3.90
C ASN A 29 18.96 -38.39 -4.81
N ASP A 30 19.10 -38.71 -6.10
CA ASP A 30 18.10 -38.40 -7.16
C ASP A 30 16.81 -39.24 -7.05
N ASN A 31 16.65 -40.08 -6.05
CA ASN A 31 15.48 -40.91 -5.86
C ASN A 31 14.42 -40.34 -4.90
N ALA A 32 14.71 -39.22 -4.21
CA ALA A 32 13.75 -38.63 -3.28
C ALA A 32 12.75 -37.66 -3.94
N LEU A 33 12.93 -37.32 -5.22
CA LEU A 33 12.10 -36.29 -5.91
C LEU A 33 10.94 -36.88 -6.75
N LYS A 34 10.79 -38.23 -6.82
CA LYS A 34 9.70 -38.84 -7.62
C LYS A 34 8.33 -38.89 -6.95
N GLY A 35 8.18 -38.43 -5.73
CA GLY A 35 6.93 -38.44 -4.97
C GLY A 35 6.21 -37.09 -4.80
N TYR A 36 6.79 -36.00 -5.28
CA TYR A 36 6.24 -34.63 -5.03
C TYR A 36 5.63 -33.95 -6.27
N VAL A 37 5.21 -34.72 -7.25
CA VAL A 37 4.48 -34.18 -8.41
C VAL A 37 3.03 -34.57 -8.29
N SER A 38 2.24 -33.66 -7.83
CA SER A 38 0.85 -33.37 -8.16
C SER A 38 -0.10 -33.20 -6.98
N ALA A 39 0.14 -32.13 -6.20
CA ALA A 39 -1.03 -31.39 -5.75
C ALA A 39 -1.14 -30.17 -6.69
N PRO A 40 -2.30 -29.85 -7.27
CA PRO A 40 -2.44 -28.61 -8.00
C PRO A 40 -2.20 -27.48 -7.01
N VAL A 41 -1.14 -26.70 -7.21
CA VAL A 41 -0.87 -25.48 -6.45
C VAL A 41 -1.95 -24.47 -6.86
N LYS A 42 -3.16 -24.68 -6.32
CA LYS A 42 -4.21 -23.66 -6.29
C LYS A 42 -3.72 -22.58 -5.35
N ASN A 43 -3.36 -21.49 -5.92
CA ASN A 43 -2.92 -20.20 -5.35
C ASN A 43 -1.42 -19.93 -5.49
N LEU A 44 -0.89 -20.04 -6.70
CA LEU A 44 0.16 -19.13 -7.11
C LEU A 44 -0.44 -17.73 -6.98
N HIS A 45 0.17 -16.85 -6.18
CA HIS A 45 -0.25 -15.45 -6.02
C HIS A 45 -0.37 -14.83 -7.40
N ARG A 46 -1.58 -14.88 -7.97
CA ARG A 46 -1.85 -14.20 -9.21
C ARG A 46 -1.76 -12.71 -8.91
N GLU A 47 -0.80 -12.03 -9.52
CA GLU A 47 -0.66 -10.60 -9.38
C GLU A 47 -2.03 -9.91 -9.57
N PRO A 48 -2.39 -8.96 -8.70
CA PRO A 48 -3.66 -8.27 -8.79
C PRO A 48 -3.80 -7.59 -10.16
N THR A 49 -4.84 -7.94 -10.91
CA THR A 49 -5.05 -7.47 -12.29
C THR A 49 -5.92 -6.21 -12.37
N SER A 50 -6.44 -5.74 -11.23
CA SER A 50 -7.29 -4.55 -11.18
C SER A 50 -6.98 -3.71 -9.95
N ALA A 51 -7.36 -2.43 -9.97
CA ALA A 51 -7.22 -1.53 -8.83
C ALA A 51 -7.90 -2.08 -7.57
N ARG A 52 -9.11 -2.66 -7.71
CA ARG A 52 -9.84 -3.26 -6.56
C ARG A 52 -9.12 -4.48 -5.98
N SER A 53 -8.65 -5.40 -6.83
CA SER A 53 -7.92 -6.59 -6.35
C SER A 53 -6.60 -6.21 -5.69
N TYR A 54 -5.91 -5.19 -6.20
CA TYR A 54 -4.70 -4.66 -5.59
C TYR A 54 -5.00 -4.00 -4.23
N ALA A 55 -5.99 -3.12 -4.17
CA ALA A 55 -6.40 -2.49 -2.91
C ALA A 55 -6.77 -3.52 -1.82
N ARG A 56 -7.48 -4.60 -2.22
CA ARG A 56 -7.84 -5.68 -1.31
C ARG A 56 -6.63 -6.44 -0.75
N SER A 57 -5.56 -6.54 -1.53
CA SER A 57 -4.31 -7.19 -1.07
C SER A 57 -3.49 -6.31 -0.11
N MET A 58 -3.76 -5.00 -0.05
CA MET A 58 -2.99 -4.05 0.76
C MET A 58 -3.42 -3.98 2.23
N VAL A 59 -4.67 -4.34 2.53
CA VAL A 59 -5.28 -4.08 3.84
C VAL A 59 -6.16 -5.24 4.31
N SER A 60 -6.55 -5.25 5.59
CA SER A 60 -7.50 -6.23 6.12
C SER A 60 -8.91 -6.04 5.54
N ASP A 61 -9.76 -7.08 5.64
CA ASP A 61 -11.14 -7.01 5.14
C ASP A 61 -11.96 -5.85 5.73
N LYS A 62 -11.74 -5.52 7.00
CA LYS A 62 -12.41 -4.39 7.66
C LYS A 62 -11.98 -3.05 7.03
N GLU A 63 -10.69 -2.86 6.85
CA GLU A 63 -10.13 -1.65 6.23
C GLU A 63 -10.48 -1.57 4.75
N TYR A 64 -10.53 -2.71 4.04
CA TYR A 64 -10.88 -2.76 2.63
C TYR A 64 -12.29 -2.23 2.36
N LYS A 65 -13.28 -2.58 3.19
CA LYS A 65 -14.66 -2.07 3.02
C LYS A 65 -14.71 -0.54 3.07
N ALA A 66 -13.96 0.06 4.00
CA ALA A 66 -13.89 1.51 4.13
C ALA A 66 -13.11 2.15 2.96
N LEU A 67 -11.99 1.55 2.57
CA LEU A 67 -11.21 1.95 1.39
C LEU A 67 -12.05 1.91 0.12
N GLU A 68 -12.77 0.80 -0.10
CA GLU A 68 -13.61 0.60 -1.29
C GLU A 68 -14.70 1.66 -1.41
N GLU A 69 -15.38 1.96 -0.30
CA GLU A 69 -16.42 3.00 -0.25
C GLU A 69 -15.82 4.39 -0.48
N LEU A 70 -14.71 4.72 0.17
CA LEU A 70 -14.07 6.03 0.02
C LEU A 70 -13.60 6.28 -1.41
N ILE A 71 -12.90 5.33 -2.03
CA ILE A 71 -12.45 5.46 -3.43
C ILE A 71 -13.63 5.48 -4.40
N MET A 72 -14.73 4.79 -4.09
CA MET A 72 -15.97 4.89 -4.86
C MET A 72 -16.52 6.33 -4.83
N LEU A 73 -16.54 6.96 -3.67
CA LEU A 73 -17.02 8.34 -3.50
C LEU A 73 -16.13 9.35 -4.22
N GLU A 74 -14.81 9.17 -4.20
CA GLU A 74 -13.85 10.11 -4.78
C GLU A 74 -13.79 10.05 -6.32
N SER A 75 -13.74 8.86 -6.90
CA SER A 75 -13.42 8.69 -8.31
C SER A 75 -14.27 7.66 -9.05
N SER A 76 -15.20 6.99 -8.36
CA SER A 76 -15.90 5.80 -8.87
C SER A 76 -14.91 4.72 -9.39
N TRP A 77 -13.75 4.60 -8.73
CA TRP A 77 -12.65 3.71 -9.12
C TRP A 77 -12.02 4.02 -10.47
N ASN A 78 -12.15 5.23 -10.98
CA ASN A 78 -11.50 5.65 -12.23
C ASN A 78 -10.10 6.22 -11.93
N PRO A 79 -9.00 5.53 -12.29
CA PRO A 79 -7.65 6.02 -12.03
C PRO A 79 -7.26 7.23 -12.90
N LYS A 80 -8.09 7.57 -13.89
CA LYS A 80 -7.91 8.75 -14.76
C LYS A 80 -8.91 9.85 -14.45
N ALA A 81 -9.65 9.75 -13.32
CA ALA A 81 -10.58 10.79 -12.91
C ALA A 81 -9.83 12.11 -12.71
N GLN A 82 -10.29 13.17 -13.36
CA GLN A 82 -9.71 14.50 -13.30
C GLN A 82 -10.79 15.51 -12.91
N ASN A 83 -10.56 16.25 -11.83
CA ASN A 83 -11.42 17.36 -11.48
C ASN A 83 -11.18 18.53 -12.43
N LYS A 84 -12.26 19.11 -12.99
CA LYS A 84 -12.17 20.20 -13.97
C LYS A 84 -11.82 21.57 -13.33
N ARG A 85 -11.97 21.69 -12.00
CA ARG A 85 -11.80 22.96 -11.26
C ARG A 85 -10.60 22.95 -10.32
N SER A 86 -9.86 21.86 -10.25
CA SER A 86 -8.69 21.72 -9.38
C SER A 86 -7.66 20.78 -10.00
N THR A 87 -6.52 20.58 -9.33
CA THR A 87 -5.49 19.62 -9.73
C THR A 87 -5.77 18.20 -9.25
N ALA A 88 -6.94 17.97 -8.60
CA ALA A 88 -7.33 16.67 -8.07
C ALA A 88 -7.40 15.60 -9.18
N TYR A 89 -6.70 14.49 -8.95
CA TYR A 89 -6.50 13.45 -9.95
C TYR A 89 -6.47 12.04 -9.35
N GLY A 90 -6.97 11.08 -10.13
CA GLY A 90 -6.86 9.66 -9.87
C GLY A 90 -7.85 9.12 -8.85
N LEU A 91 -7.56 7.94 -8.32
CA LEU A 91 -8.44 7.18 -7.43
C LEU A 91 -8.80 7.96 -6.14
N GLY A 92 -7.81 8.58 -5.51
CA GLY A 92 -7.99 9.32 -4.27
C GLY A 92 -8.26 10.81 -4.45
N GLN A 93 -8.40 11.30 -5.69
CA GLN A 93 -8.62 12.72 -6.01
C GLN A 93 -7.62 13.65 -5.34
N PHE A 94 -6.34 13.27 -5.31
CA PHE A 94 -5.29 14.06 -4.70
C PHE A 94 -4.93 15.28 -5.54
N VAL A 95 -4.91 16.43 -4.88
CA VAL A 95 -4.32 17.66 -5.44
C VAL A 95 -2.79 17.59 -5.40
N ASP A 96 -2.10 18.42 -6.20
CA ASP A 96 -0.63 18.38 -6.30
C ASP A 96 0.05 18.48 -4.92
N LYS A 97 -0.42 19.36 -4.04
CA LYS A 97 0.09 19.48 -2.66
C LYS A 97 -0.03 18.20 -1.83
N THR A 98 -1.03 17.38 -2.09
CA THR A 98 -1.20 16.09 -1.38
C THR A 98 -0.18 15.06 -1.87
N TRP A 99 0.12 15.06 -3.18
CA TRP A 99 1.19 14.24 -3.75
C TRP A 99 2.56 14.61 -3.14
N ASP A 100 2.85 15.92 -3.05
CA ASP A 100 4.07 16.43 -2.40
C ASP A 100 4.13 16.01 -0.92
N LEU A 101 3.02 16.13 -0.20
CA LEU A 101 2.93 15.78 1.23
C LEU A 101 3.26 14.31 1.49
N VAL A 102 2.78 13.41 0.63
CA VAL A 102 3.09 11.98 0.77
C VAL A 102 4.47 11.61 0.21
N GLY A 103 5.15 12.52 -0.50
CA GLY A 103 6.46 12.30 -1.09
C GLY A 103 6.45 11.21 -2.16
N ILE A 104 5.38 11.16 -2.95
CA ILE A 104 5.20 10.21 -4.06
C ILE A 104 4.87 11.04 -5.30
N GLU A 105 5.59 10.78 -6.39
CA GLU A 105 5.34 11.47 -7.67
C GLU A 105 3.94 11.15 -8.20
N LYS A 106 3.24 12.18 -8.68
CA LYS A 106 1.89 12.04 -9.28
C LYS A 106 1.92 11.07 -10.45
N SER A 107 1.06 10.08 -10.43
CA SER A 107 1.07 8.97 -11.39
C SER A 107 -0.32 8.59 -11.89
N ALA A 108 -0.38 8.10 -13.13
CA ALA A 108 -1.57 7.49 -13.71
C ALA A 108 -1.69 5.99 -13.35
N ASP A 109 -0.65 5.38 -12.80
CA ASP A 109 -0.70 3.98 -12.34
C ASP A 109 -1.54 3.86 -11.07
N TYR A 110 -2.59 3.03 -11.13
CA TYR A 110 -3.49 2.81 -10.01
C TYR A 110 -2.79 2.25 -8.75
N ARG A 111 -1.68 1.51 -8.92
CA ARG A 111 -0.91 0.96 -7.80
C ARG A 111 -0.24 2.09 -7.03
N ILE A 112 0.41 3.00 -7.74
CA ILE A 112 1.04 4.18 -7.15
C ILE A 112 0.00 5.07 -6.47
N GLN A 113 -1.16 5.26 -7.11
CA GLN A 113 -2.26 6.03 -6.54
C GLN A 113 -2.78 5.41 -5.23
N LEU A 114 -2.93 4.08 -5.18
CA LEU A 114 -3.38 3.37 -3.97
C LEU A 114 -2.33 3.39 -2.86
N ILE A 115 -1.04 3.25 -3.20
CA ILE A 115 0.07 3.40 -2.24
C ILE A 115 0.07 4.82 -1.65
N ALA A 116 -0.07 5.85 -2.48
CA ALA A 116 -0.13 7.24 -2.04
C ALA A 116 -1.34 7.48 -1.12
N SER A 117 -2.52 6.98 -1.52
CA SER A 117 -3.75 7.09 -0.73
C SER A 117 -3.63 6.38 0.61
N HIS A 118 -3.07 5.17 0.63
CA HIS A 118 -2.84 4.44 1.88
C HIS A 118 -1.88 5.19 2.81
N LYS A 119 -0.75 5.68 2.28
CA LYS A 119 0.21 6.47 3.04
C LYS A 119 -0.45 7.71 3.66
N TYR A 120 -1.20 8.46 2.87
CA TYR A 120 -1.92 9.65 3.33
C TYR A 120 -2.91 9.32 4.45
N VAL A 121 -3.75 8.30 4.25
CA VAL A 121 -4.75 7.87 5.22
C VAL A 121 -4.09 7.45 6.54
N MET A 122 -2.99 6.67 6.48
CA MET A 122 -2.27 6.26 7.69
C MET A 122 -1.66 7.46 8.43
N MET A 123 -1.07 8.41 7.69
CA MET A 123 -0.48 9.61 8.28
C MET A 123 -1.52 10.52 8.94
N ARG A 124 -2.69 10.66 8.34
CA ARG A 124 -3.68 11.66 8.78
C ARG A 124 -4.74 11.11 9.71
N TYR A 125 -5.18 9.89 9.50
CA TYR A 125 -6.32 9.28 10.20
C TYR A 125 -5.95 8.00 10.96
N GLY A 126 -4.86 7.35 10.60
CA GLY A 126 -4.41 6.09 11.18
C GLY A 126 -5.20 4.86 10.71
N SER A 127 -6.32 5.04 10.00
CA SER A 127 -7.09 3.92 9.41
C SER A 127 -8.04 4.41 8.31
N TRP A 128 -8.39 3.52 7.37
CA TRP A 128 -9.39 3.80 6.34
C TRP A 128 -10.78 4.01 6.92
N VAL A 129 -11.12 3.30 8.00
CA VAL A 129 -12.40 3.46 8.70
C VAL A 129 -12.56 4.89 9.20
N LYS A 130 -11.54 5.44 9.87
CA LYS A 130 -11.59 6.83 10.36
C LYS A 130 -11.57 7.86 9.23
N ALA A 131 -10.85 7.59 8.14
CA ALA A 131 -10.85 8.46 6.97
C ALA A 131 -12.25 8.52 6.33
N LEU A 132 -12.94 7.38 6.21
CA LEU A 132 -14.31 7.32 5.69
C LEU A 132 -15.30 8.02 6.62
N GLU A 133 -15.18 7.85 7.94
CA GLU A 133 -16.00 8.56 8.93
C GLU A 133 -15.85 10.07 8.77
N HIS A 134 -14.61 10.54 8.65
CA HIS A 134 -14.31 11.96 8.39
C HIS A 134 -14.92 12.45 7.08
N HIS A 135 -14.78 11.67 6.00
CA HIS A 135 -15.36 12.01 4.71
C HIS A 135 -16.90 12.11 4.77
N LYS A 136 -17.56 11.18 5.45
CA LYS A 136 -19.02 11.22 5.64
C LYS A 136 -19.49 12.45 6.40
N GLN A 137 -18.67 12.93 7.33
CA GLN A 137 -19.01 14.10 8.14
C GLN A 137 -18.72 15.43 7.42
N TYR A 138 -17.64 15.52 6.66
CA TYR A 138 -17.12 16.79 6.14
C TYR A 138 -17.12 16.87 4.60
N GLY A 139 -17.32 15.76 3.89
CA GLY A 139 -17.31 15.69 2.42
C GLY A 139 -15.92 15.68 1.79
N TRP A 140 -14.85 15.44 2.59
CA TRP A 140 -13.44 15.32 2.15
C TRP A 140 -12.61 14.50 3.14
N TYR A 141 -11.44 14.07 2.72
CA TYR A 141 -10.49 13.35 3.58
C TYR A 141 -9.04 13.76 3.31
#